data_6a9979675cf6272561b1f7322d1e1269
#
_entry.id   6a9979675cf6272561b1f7322d1e1269
#
_cell.length_a   1.000
_cell.length_b   1.000
_cell.length_c   1.000
_cell.angle_alpha   90.00
_cell.angle_beta   90.00
_cell.angle_gamma   90.00
#
_symmetry.space_group_name_H-M   'P 1'
#
loop_
_entity.id
_entity.type
_entity.pdbx_description
1 polymer ?
#
loop_
_entity_poly.entity_id
_entity_poly.type
_entity_poly.pdbx_seq_one_letter_code
_entity_poly.pdbx_strand_id
1 'polypeptide(L)'
;MAKLGYLWPVKYGAHCYLFTRNWSDADLPYLDLARELGLDMFELSAGDDVVFNPRLTGRRAAALGLDLIVGPGGLWPLDCDLSADDPAERARGLSWHKRQVDLAAELGASAYAGCLYGHPGVVKRRRPPADEFPRAAEGLHALADYAAARRVSIIVESMSRFRTHLVNTPAHLMRLIALAGHPNIRATFDTYHAVTEVRDYAEGLRVLGPRLALVHACENDRGVPGGGLVPWEMVFRTLAEIGFDGTIGLETYNSSLGDFAFERGIFQDLCPDGRSFVEKGTAFLRAMEARFCGATSRRP
;
A
#
# COMPACT_ATOMS: atom_id res chain seq x y z
N MET A 1 18.80 37.07 2.30
CA MET A 1 18.46 35.96 1.39
C MET A 1 17.76 34.89 2.20
N ALA A 2 16.45 34.75 2.09
CA ALA A 2 15.66 33.72 2.76
C ALA A 2 16.10 32.37 2.19
N LYS A 3 16.62 31.47 3.04
CA LYS A 3 16.86 30.08 2.66
C LYS A 3 15.51 29.45 2.36
N LEU A 4 15.25 29.16 1.08
CA LEU A 4 14.17 28.27 0.68
C LEU A 4 14.39 26.98 1.47
N GLY A 5 13.52 26.69 2.44
CA GLY A 5 13.47 25.40 3.09
C GLY A 5 13.21 24.36 2.02
N TYR A 6 14.05 23.37 1.93
CA TYR A 6 13.82 22.20 1.07
C TYR A 6 12.54 21.54 1.59
N LEU A 7 11.44 21.75 0.89
CA LEU A 7 10.21 21.02 1.14
C LEU A 7 10.49 19.56 0.75
N TRP A 8 10.42 18.68 1.71
CA TRP A 8 10.49 17.25 1.45
C TRP A 8 9.24 16.86 0.64
N PRO A 9 9.37 16.26 -0.55
CA PRO A 9 8.26 16.13 -1.49
C PRO A 9 7.33 14.95 -1.18
N VAL A 10 7.14 14.60 0.11
CA VAL A 10 6.28 13.47 0.49
C VAL A 10 4.82 13.84 0.30
N LYS A 11 4.10 12.93 -0.37
CA LYS A 11 2.65 13.00 -0.54
C LYS A 11 1.94 12.27 0.60
N TYR A 12 0.73 12.74 0.93
CA TYR A 12 -0.13 12.07 1.89
C TYR A 12 -1.37 11.52 1.20
N GLY A 13 -1.81 10.34 1.63
CA GLY A 13 -2.97 9.68 1.07
C GLY A 13 -3.77 8.90 2.09
N ALA A 14 -4.87 8.31 1.62
CA ALA A 14 -5.72 7.44 2.41
C ALA A 14 -6.30 6.31 1.56
N HIS A 15 -6.47 5.16 2.19
CA HIS A 15 -7.13 4.00 1.61
C HIS A 15 -8.66 4.11 1.69
N CYS A 16 -9.38 3.67 0.67
CA CYS A 16 -10.85 3.75 0.59
C CYS A 16 -11.56 3.02 1.74
N TYR A 17 -10.94 2.02 2.35
CA TYR A 17 -11.51 1.26 3.47
C TYR A 17 -11.74 2.08 4.75
N LEU A 18 -11.20 3.29 4.82
CA LEU A 18 -11.56 4.29 5.82
C LEU A 18 -12.99 4.82 5.65
N PHE A 19 -13.58 4.70 4.45
CA PHE A 19 -14.83 5.35 4.09
C PHE A 19 -15.89 4.40 3.55
N THR A 20 -15.49 3.36 2.81
CA THR A 20 -16.41 2.41 2.18
C THR A 20 -15.78 1.01 2.16
N ARG A 21 -16.64 0.00 2.20
CA ARG A 21 -16.25 -1.41 2.09
C ARG A 21 -15.91 -1.79 0.64
N ASN A 22 -16.79 -1.38 -0.29
CA ASN A 22 -16.66 -1.65 -1.73
C ASN A 22 -16.90 -0.34 -2.47
N TRP A 23 -15.91 0.10 -3.25
CA TRP A 23 -16.02 1.33 -4.01
C TRP A 23 -17.12 1.25 -5.07
N SER A 24 -17.91 2.31 -5.18
CA SER A 24 -18.99 2.47 -6.16
C SER A 24 -19.08 3.91 -6.66
N ASP A 25 -19.88 4.17 -7.68
CA ASP A 25 -20.10 5.55 -8.17
C ASP A 25 -20.77 6.47 -7.12
N ALA A 26 -21.46 5.89 -6.12
CA ALA A 26 -22.03 6.65 -5.01
C ALA A 26 -20.96 7.18 -4.04
N ASP A 27 -19.74 6.62 -4.07
CA ASP A 27 -18.65 6.96 -3.17
C ASP A 27 -17.75 8.11 -3.69
N LEU A 28 -18.03 8.63 -4.90
CA LEU A 28 -17.28 9.77 -5.48
C LEU A 28 -17.11 10.96 -4.54
N PRO A 29 -18.07 11.32 -3.64
CA PRO A 29 -17.88 12.39 -2.66
C PRO A 29 -16.69 12.17 -1.71
N TYR A 30 -16.23 10.93 -1.52
CA TYR A 30 -15.03 10.68 -0.71
C TYR A 30 -13.72 11.17 -1.37
N LEU A 31 -13.69 11.31 -2.71
CA LEU A 31 -12.57 11.97 -3.38
C LEU A 31 -12.55 13.47 -3.07
N ASP A 32 -13.72 14.10 -3.03
CA ASP A 32 -13.84 15.51 -2.62
C ASP A 32 -13.40 15.70 -1.18
N LEU A 33 -13.87 14.82 -0.29
CA LEU A 33 -13.46 14.81 1.11
C LEU A 33 -11.95 14.60 1.26
N ALA A 34 -11.35 13.67 0.51
CA ALA A 34 -9.90 13.46 0.54
C ALA A 34 -9.14 14.74 0.18
N ARG A 35 -9.59 15.47 -0.86
CA ARG A 35 -8.99 16.74 -1.23
C ARG A 35 -9.22 17.84 -0.19
N GLU A 36 -10.42 17.92 0.40
CA GLU A 36 -10.73 18.83 1.51
C GLU A 36 -9.80 18.61 2.70
N LEU A 37 -9.50 17.35 3.02
CA LEU A 37 -8.57 16.94 4.08
C LEU A 37 -7.08 17.15 3.71
N GLY A 38 -6.81 17.69 2.52
CA GLY A 38 -5.46 18.03 2.05
C GLY A 38 -4.64 16.80 1.65
N LEU A 39 -5.29 15.71 1.23
CA LEU A 39 -4.60 14.55 0.69
C LEU A 39 -4.20 14.78 -0.77
N ASP A 40 -3.15 14.08 -1.18
CA ASP A 40 -2.57 14.10 -2.54
C ASP A 40 -2.85 12.80 -3.29
N MET A 41 -3.21 11.73 -2.58
CA MET A 41 -3.45 10.40 -3.12
C MET A 41 -4.67 9.75 -2.47
N PHE A 42 -5.40 8.97 -3.26
CA PHE A 42 -6.46 8.10 -2.77
C PHE A 42 -6.25 6.68 -3.30
N GLU A 43 -6.26 5.70 -2.40
CA GLU A 43 -6.06 4.30 -2.75
C GLU A 43 -7.40 3.56 -2.79
N LEU A 44 -7.69 2.95 -3.93
CA LEU A 44 -8.88 2.16 -4.16
C LEU A 44 -8.57 0.67 -4.04
N SER A 45 -9.49 -0.08 -3.46
CA SER A 45 -9.47 -1.55 -3.54
C SER A 45 -10.47 -2.05 -4.56
N ALA A 46 -10.03 -2.94 -5.43
CA ALA A 46 -10.86 -3.52 -6.48
C ALA A 46 -10.76 -5.06 -6.49
N GLY A 47 -11.92 -5.70 -6.61
CA GLY A 47 -12.10 -7.14 -6.73
C GLY A 47 -13.27 -7.46 -7.63
N ASP A 48 -13.61 -8.74 -7.79
CA ASP A 48 -14.66 -9.17 -8.73
C ASP A 48 -16.08 -8.72 -8.29
N ASP A 49 -16.27 -8.30 -7.03
CA ASP A 49 -17.50 -7.75 -6.46
C ASP A 49 -17.55 -6.22 -6.40
N VAL A 50 -16.52 -5.53 -6.89
CA VAL A 50 -16.43 -4.06 -6.88
C VAL A 50 -16.86 -3.52 -8.24
N VAL A 51 -18.03 -2.85 -8.27
CA VAL A 51 -18.65 -2.38 -9.51
C VAL A 51 -18.81 -0.87 -9.50
N PHE A 52 -18.13 -0.19 -10.42
CA PHE A 52 -18.17 1.26 -10.58
C PHE A 52 -17.74 1.66 -12.01
N ASN A 53 -17.90 2.91 -12.37
CA ASN A 53 -17.40 3.46 -13.63
C ASN A 53 -15.97 4.03 -13.46
N PRO A 54 -14.93 3.31 -13.93
CA PRO A 54 -13.54 3.74 -13.71
C PRO A 54 -13.22 5.09 -14.34
N ARG A 55 -13.78 5.39 -15.51
CA ARG A 55 -13.56 6.70 -16.18
C ARG A 55 -14.20 7.85 -15.41
N LEU A 56 -15.33 7.62 -14.76
CA LEU A 56 -15.99 8.64 -13.95
C LEU A 56 -15.15 8.94 -12.71
N THR A 57 -14.72 7.89 -11.98
CA THR A 57 -13.83 8.01 -10.82
C THR A 57 -12.50 8.68 -11.20
N GLY A 58 -11.85 8.22 -12.27
CA GLY A 58 -10.58 8.77 -12.75
C GLY A 58 -10.67 10.25 -13.14
N ARG A 59 -11.73 10.65 -13.87
CA ARG A 59 -11.96 12.07 -14.19
C ARG A 59 -12.18 12.92 -12.94
N ARG A 60 -12.91 12.39 -11.94
CA ARG A 60 -13.13 13.13 -10.69
C ARG A 60 -11.82 13.32 -9.94
N ALA A 61 -11.03 12.26 -9.76
CA ALA A 61 -9.72 12.34 -9.12
C ALA A 61 -8.78 13.32 -9.83
N ALA A 62 -8.69 13.24 -11.16
CA ALA A 62 -7.87 14.16 -11.96
C ALA A 62 -8.32 15.64 -11.82
N ALA A 63 -9.63 15.90 -11.81
CA ALA A 63 -10.17 17.25 -11.61
C ALA A 63 -9.84 17.82 -10.22
N LEU A 64 -9.66 16.96 -9.22
CA LEU A 64 -9.27 17.32 -7.85
C LEU A 64 -7.74 17.35 -7.65
N GLY A 65 -6.95 16.93 -8.64
CA GLY A 65 -5.50 16.79 -8.51
C GLY A 65 -5.08 15.70 -7.53
N LEU A 66 -5.89 14.63 -7.41
CA LEU A 66 -5.58 13.45 -6.61
C LEU A 66 -4.93 12.39 -7.49
N ASP A 67 -3.79 11.86 -7.05
CA ASP A 67 -3.23 10.62 -7.60
C ASP A 67 -4.09 9.43 -7.14
N LEU A 68 -4.25 8.43 -8.01
CA LEU A 68 -4.90 7.17 -7.65
C LEU A 68 -3.89 6.04 -7.61
N ILE A 69 -4.04 5.18 -6.60
CA ILE A 69 -3.45 3.84 -6.54
C ILE A 69 -4.59 2.83 -6.46
N VAL A 70 -4.43 1.67 -7.08
CA VAL A 70 -5.39 0.56 -6.98
C VAL A 70 -4.71 -0.62 -6.31
N GLY A 71 -5.38 -1.22 -5.32
CA GLY A 71 -4.97 -2.47 -4.70
C GLY A 71 -5.97 -3.59 -4.96
N PRO A 72 -5.56 -4.87 -4.89
CA PRO A 72 -6.50 -5.98 -4.88
C PRO A 72 -7.27 -5.99 -3.56
N GLY A 73 -8.59 -6.10 -3.65
CA GLY A 73 -9.47 -6.13 -2.48
C GLY A 73 -10.84 -6.69 -2.86
N GLY A 74 -11.82 -6.61 -1.95
CA GLY A 74 -13.10 -7.24 -2.19
C GLY A 74 -12.95 -8.75 -2.42
N LEU A 75 -13.63 -9.27 -3.43
CA LEU A 75 -13.54 -10.67 -3.84
C LEU A 75 -12.34 -10.89 -4.78
N TRP A 76 -11.26 -11.40 -4.21
CA TRP A 76 -10.13 -11.96 -4.93
C TRP A 76 -10.23 -13.49 -4.89
N PRO A 77 -10.38 -14.20 -6.04
CA PRO A 77 -10.53 -15.65 -6.04
C PRO A 77 -9.31 -16.36 -5.46
N LEU A 78 -9.54 -17.36 -4.59
CA LEU A 78 -8.49 -18.08 -3.88
C LEU A 78 -7.54 -18.85 -4.81
N ASP A 79 -8.03 -19.25 -5.99
CA ASP A 79 -7.26 -19.94 -7.03
C ASP A 79 -6.54 -19.01 -8.01
N CYS A 80 -6.47 -17.71 -7.68
CA CYS A 80 -5.73 -16.70 -8.42
C CYS A 80 -4.48 -16.26 -7.63
N ASP A 81 -3.45 -17.12 -7.57
CA ASP A 81 -2.25 -16.93 -6.74
C ASP A 81 -0.97 -17.17 -7.56
N LEU A 82 -0.10 -16.17 -7.68
CA LEU A 82 1.15 -16.26 -8.44
C LEU A 82 2.18 -17.21 -7.82
N SER A 83 2.06 -17.53 -6.52
CA SER A 83 2.94 -18.46 -5.80
C SER A 83 2.41 -19.88 -5.73
N ALA A 84 1.21 -20.16 -6.29
CA ALA A 84 0.56 -21.45 -6.20
C ALA A 84 1.44 -22.59 -6.70
N ASP A 85 1.23 -23.78 -6.14
CA ASP A 85 1.93 -24.98 -6.59
C ASP A 85 1.43 -25.42 -7.98
N ASP A 86 0.12 -25.27 -8.23
CA ASP A 86 -0.49 -25.58 -9.52
C ASP A 86 -0.19 -24.49 -10.56
N PRO A 87 0.44 -24.82 -11.71
CA PRO A 87 0.66 -23.89 -12.79
C PRO A 87 -0.62 -23.24 -13.35
N ALA A 88 -1.76 -23.95 -13.31
CA ALA A 88 -3.03 -23.42 -13.77
C ALA A 88 -3.56 -22.31 -12.84
N GLU A 89 -3.39 -22.45 -11.53
CA GLU A 89 -3.70 -21.38 -10.57
C GLU A 89 -2.82 -20.15 -10.79
N ARG A 90 -1.51 -20.33 -11.02
CA ARG A 90 -0.61 -19.20 -11.34
C ARG A 90 -1.02 -18.49 -12.61
N ALA A 91 -1.42 -19.23 -13.65
CA ALA A 91 -1.91 -18.63 -14.91
C ALA A 91 -3.22 -17.86 -14.71
N ARG A 92 -4.16 -18.40 -13.89
CA ARG A 92 -5.39 -17.66 -13.51
C ARG A 92 -5.05 -16.41 -12.71
N GLY A 93 -4.14 -16.52 -11.75
CA GLY A 93 -3.66 -15.40 -10.94
C GLY A 93 -3.07 -14.28 -11.79
N LEU A 94 -2.18 -14.60 -12.73
CA LEU A 94 -1.61 -13.62 -13.65
C LEU A 94 -2.69 -12.95 -14.51
N SER A 95 -3.65 -13.71 -15.02
CA SER A 95 -4.76 -13.19 -15.82
C SER A 95 -5.67 -12.28 -15.01
N TRP A 96 -5.94 -12.63 -13.75
CA TRP A 96 -6.73 -11.82 -12.83
C TRP A 96 -6.04 -10.49 -12.52
N HIS A 97 -4.76 -10.52 -12.14
CA HIS A 97 -3.98 -9.30 -11.88
C HIS A 97 -3.85 -8.40 -13.11
N LYS A 98 -3.75 -8.96 -14.32
CA LYS A 98 -3.74 -8.18 -15.56
C LYS A 98 -5.04 -7.39 -15.75
N ARG A 99 -6.21 -7.97 -15.41
CA ARG A 99 -7.48 -7.23 -15.44
C ARG A 99 -7.50 -6.06 -14.44
N GLN A 100 -6.89 -6.25 -13.25
CA GLN A 100 -6.77 -5.16 -12.28
C GLN A 100 -5.82 -4.05 -12.75
N VAL A 101 -4.76 -4.41 -13.47
CA VAL A 101 -3.88 -3.43 -14.13
C VAL A 101 -4.62 -2.68 -15.25
N ASP A 102 -5.47 -3.35 -16.03
CA ASP A 102 -6.31 -2.69 -17.03
C ASP A 102 -7.27 -1.69 -16.38
N LEU A 103 -7.89 -2.06 -15.26
CA LEU A 103 -8.73 -1.18 -14.47
C LEU A 103 -7.94 0.03 -13.95
N ALA A 104 -6.74 -0.19 -13.39
CA ALA A 104 -5.86 0.88 -12.94
C ALA A 104 -5.51 1.86 -14.09
N ALA A 105 -5.20 1.34 -15.26
CA ALA A 105 -4.93 2.15 -16.44
C ALA A 105 -6.15 2.96 -16.91
N GLU A 106 -7.36 2.36 -16.87
CA GLU A 106 -8.61 3.03 -17.24
C GLU A 106 -8.97 4.16 -16.25
N LEU A 107 -8.67 3.97 -14.97
CA LEU A 107 -8.76 4.99 -13.90
C LEU A 107 -7.75 6.14 -14.08
N GLY A 108 -6.66 5.93 -14.82
CA GLY A 108 -5.50 6.81 -14.82
C GLY A 108 -4.68 6.71 -13.53
N ALA A 109 -4.78 5.59 -12.80
CA ALA A 109 -4.01 5.35 -11.60
C ALA A 109 -2.52 5.20 -11.90
N SER A 110 -1.66 5.70 -11.02
CA SER A 110 -0.21 5.67 -11.17
C SER A 110 0.39 4.30 -10.84
N ALA A 111 -0.29 3.51 -10.01
CA ALA A 111 0.20 2.22 -9.56
C ALA A 111 -0.90 1.20 -9.26
N TYR A 112 -0.50 -0.07 -9.31
CA TYR A 112 -1.21 -1.22 -8.77
C TYR A 112 -0.37 -1.80 -7.63
N ALA A 113 -0.91 -1.79 -6.40
CA ALA A 113 -0.15 -2.02 -5.17
C ALA A 113 -0.73 -3.16 -4.32
N GLY A 114 0.10 -3.83 -3.52
CA GLY A 114 -0.32 -4.81 -2.52
C GLY A 114 0.48 -6.11 -2.50
N CYS A 115 -0.07 -7.16 -1.89
CA CYS A 115 0.50 -8.50 -1.81
C CYS A 115 0.31 -9.26 -3.14
N LEU A 116 0.91 -8.77 -4.24
CA LEU A 116 0.62 -9.25 -5.59
C LEU A 116 1.26 -10.60 -5.94
N TYR A 117 2.20 -11.10 -5.13
CA TYR A 117 2.93 -12.35 -5.33
C TYR A 117 2.19 -13.59 -4.83
N GLY A 118 1.13 -13.43 -4.04
CA GLY A 118 0.35 -14.51 -3.48
C GLY A 118 -0.91 -14.00 -2.79
N HIS A 119 -1.91 -14.87 -2.62
CA HIS A 119 -3.20 -14.48 -2.06
C HIS A 119 -3.09 -14.17 -0.55
N PRO A 120 -3.37 -12.93 -0.07
CA PRO A 120 -3.32 -12.60 1.34
C PRO A 120 -4.42 -13.33 2.12
N GLY A 121 -4.03 -13.98 3.24
CA GLY A 121 -4.91 -14.83 4.04
C GLY A 121 -4.76 -16.32 3.73
N VAL A 122 -4.09 -16.69 2.63
CA VAL A 122 -3.69 -18.09 2.35
C VAL A 122 -2.29 -18.34 2.93
N VAL A 123 -2.25 -18.97 4.11
CA VAL A 123 -0.99 -19.27 4.81
C VAL A 123 -0.74 -20.78 4.76
N LYS A 124 0.16 -21.22 3.88
CA LYS A 124 0.59 -22.61 3.80
C LYS A 124 1.53 -22.92 4.98
N ARG A 125 1.07 -23.67 5.97
CA ARG A 125 1.83 -24.02 7.19
C ARG A 125 2.81 -25.15 6.92
N ARG A 126 3.72 -24.94 5.98
CA ARG A 126 4.80 -25.86 5.61
C ARG A 126 6.07 -25.07 5.31
N ARG A 127 7.22 -25.74 5.26
CA ARG A 127 8.43 -25.12 4.71
C ARG A 127 8.18 -24.79 3.24
N PRO A 128 8.38 -23.53 2.81
CA PRO A 128 8.23 -23.16 1.39
C PRO A 128 9.18 -24.01 0.52
N PRO A 129 8.69 -24.60 -0.59
CA PRO A 129 9.55 -25.21 -1.58
C PRO A 129 10.58 -24.23 -2.13
N ALA A 130 11.74 -24.73 -2.57
CA ALA A 130 12.84 -23.90 -3.06
C ALA A 130 12.45 -23.03 -4.29
N ASP A 131 11.48 -23.51 -5.08
CA ASP A 131 10.99 -22.86 -6.29
C ASP A 131 9.79 -21.92 -6.07
N GLU A 132 9.25 -21.80 -4.84
CA GLU A 132 8.07 -20.95 -4.58
C GLU A 132 8.37 -19.46 -4.79
N PHE A 133 9.52 -18.95 -4.32
CA PHE A 133 9.98 -17.60 -4.65
C PHE A 133 10.21 -17.39 -6.14
N PRO A 134 10.96 -18.26 -6.86
CA PRO A 134 11.08 -18.21 -8.32
C PRO A 134 9.75 -18.13 -9.06
N ARG A 135 8.77 -18.97 -8.70
CA ARG A 135 7.43 -18.95 -9.34
C ARG A 135 6.72 -17.61 -9.16
N ALA A 136 6.69 -17.11 -7.92
CA ALA A 136 6.10 -15.79 -7.63
C ALA A 136 6.83 -14.66 -8.37
N ALA A 137 8.15 -14.73 -8.46
CA ALA A 137 8.98 -13.74 -9.18
C ALA A 137 8.71 -13.75 -10.69
N GLU A 138 8.56 -14.94 -11.31
CA GLU A 138 8.19 -15.08 -12.72
C GLU A 138 6.83 -14.43 -13.01
N GLY A 139 5.83 -14.71 -12.19
CA GLY A 139 4.51 -14.10 -12.30
C GLY A 139 4.54 -12.58 -12.15
N LEU A 140 5.31 -12.07 -11.18
CA LEU A 140 5.49 -10.63 -10.98
C LEU A 140 6.24 -9.95 -12.14
N HIS A 141 7.25 -10.61 -12.71
CA HIS A 141 7.93 -10.11 -13.91
C HIS A 141 6.95 -9.91 -15.07
N ALA A 142 6.18 -10.96 -15.39
CA ALA A 142 5.19 -10.91 -16.45
C ALA A 142 4.06 -9.88 -16.20
N LEU A 143 3.68 -9.67 -14.93
CA LEU A 143 2.73 -8.63 -14.53
C LEU A 143 3.35 -7.24 -14.68
N ALA A 144 4.61 -7.05 -14.32
CA ALA A 144 5.31 -5.78 -14.41
C ALA A 144 5.55 -5.33 -15.86
N ASP A 145 5.88 -6.26 -16.76
CA ASP A 145 5.93 -6.01 -18.21
C ASP A 145 4.57 -5.51 -18.74
N TYR A 146 3.51 -6.20 -18.35
CA TYR A 146 2.14 -5.86 -18.75
C TYR A 146 1.72 -4.47 -18.26
N ALA A 147 2.06 -4.16 -16.99
CA ALA A 147 1.75 -2.90 -16.36
C ALA A 147 2.58 -1.73 -16.93
N ALA A 148 3.87 -1.96 -17.23
CA ALA A 148 4.75 -0.96 -17.82
C ALA A 148 4.22 -0.47 -19.20
N ALA A 149 3.72 -1.39 -20.03
CA ALA A 149 3.09 -1.04 -21.31
C ALA A 149 1.84 -0.15 -21.16
N ARG A 150 1.26 -0.10 -19.94
CA ARG A 150 0.09 0.70 -19.57
C ARG A 150 0.43 1.93 -18.74
N ARG A 151 1.70 2.15 -18.46
CA ARG A 151 2.21 3.22 -17.60
C ARG A 151 1.69 3.12 -16.15
N VAL A 152 1.44 1.90 -15.67
CA VAL A 152 1.08 1.57 -14.30
C VAL A 152 2.30 0.95 -13.61
N SER A 153 2.72 1.50 -12.48
CA SER A 153 3.77 0.91 -11.66
C SER A 153 3.23 -0.28 -10.84
N ILE A 154 4.06 -1.28 -10.61
CA ILE A 154 3.77 -2.36 -9.67
C ILE A 154 4.43 -2.03 -8.34
N ILE A 155 3.66 -2.03 -7.26
CA ILE A 155 4.18 -1.80 -5.91
C ILE A 155 3.83 -3.02 -5.06
N VAL A 156 4.84 -3.75 -4.59
CA VAL A 156 4.64 -4.99 -3.82
C VAL A 156 4.87 -4.75 -2.33
N GLU A 157 4.11 -5.45 -1.52
CA GLU A 157 4.07 -5.31 -0.08
C GLU A 157 4.49 -6.59 0.63
N SER A 158 5.34 -6.48 1.68
CA SER A 158 5.54 -7.57 2.62
C SER A 158 4.47 -7.54 3.71
N MET A 159 3.87 -8.71 4.00
CA MET A 159 2.81 -8.83 4.99
C MET A 159 3.21 -9.70 6.17
N SER A 160 2.57 -9.51 7.30
CA SER A 160 2.78 -10.34 8.49
C SER A 160 2.53 -11.82 8.22
N ARG A 161 3.19 -12.69 9.01
CA ARG A 161 3.04 -14.15 8.97
C ARG A 161 1.62 -14.67 9.17
N PHE A 162 0.71 -13.79 9.62
CA PHE A 162 -0.71 -14.10 9.76
C PHE A 162 -1.47 -13.96 8.44
N ARG A 163 -0.88 -13.26 7.45
CA ARG A 163 -1.48 -12.99 6.14
C ARG A 163 -0.81 -13.75 5.00
N THR A 164 0.48 -14.01 5.11
CA THR A 164 1.23 -14.78 4.10
C THR A 164 2.35 -15.57 4.77
N HIS A 165 2.79 -16.65 4.14
CA HIS A 165 3.95 -17.44 4.55
C HIS A 165 5.20 -17.15 3.71
N LEU A 166 5.08 -16.36 2.63
CA LEU A 166 6.15 -16.22 1.64
C LEU A 166 7.03 -14.99 1.87
N VAL A 167 6.45 -13.79 1.87
CA VAL A 167 7.20 -12.54 1.94
C VAL A 167 6.78 -11.74 3.17
N ASN A 168 7.54 -11.88 4.25
CA ASN A 168 7.18 -11.27 5.55
C ASN A 168 8.07 -10.08 5.91
N THR A 169 9.28 -10.00 5.40
CA THR A 169 10.24 -8.96 5.78
C THR A 169 10.67 -8.11 4.57
N PRO A 170 11.14 -6.88 4.78
CA PRO A 170 11.77 -6.07 3.74
C PRO A 170 12.86 -6.80 2.97
N ALA A 171 13.68 -7.63 3.65
CA ALA A 171 14.70 -8.44 3.00
C ALA A 171 14.09 -9.52 2.08
N HIS A 172 13.01 -10.20 2.50
CA HIS A 172 12.29 -11.12 1.64
C HIS A 172 11.69 -10.41 0.43
N LEU A 173 11.13 -9.20 0.63
CA LEU A 173 10.56 -8.40 -0.44
C LEU A 173 11.62 -8.00 -1.47
N MET A 174 12.77 -7.52 -1.02
CA MET A 174 13.89 -7.17 -1.91
C MET A 174 14.45 -8.38 -2.64
N ARG A 175 14.51 -9.56 -2.00
CA ARG A 175 14.85 -10.81 -2.68
C ARG A 175 13.87 -11.15 -3.80
N LEU A 176 12.56 -11.01 -3.55
CA LEU A 176 11.53 -11.25 -4.55
C LEU A 176 11.66 -10.27 -5.72
N ILE A 177 11.82 -8.97 -5.44
CA ILE A 177 12.01 -7.92 -6.45
C ILE A 177 13.26 -8.19 -7.29
N ALA A 178 14.36 -8.60 -6.65
CA ALA A 178 15.61 -8.93 -7.35
C ALA A 178 15.45 -10.16 -8.26
N LEU A 179 14.74 -11.20 -7.81
CA LEU A 179 14.44 -12.38 -8.62
C LEU A 179 13.51 -12.05 -9.79
N ALA A 180 12.50 -11.21 -9.59
CA ALA A 180 11.63 -10.73 -10.66
C ALA A 180 12.41 -9.89 -11.69
N GLY A 181 13.43 -9.15 -11.28
CA GLY A 181 14.39 -8.48 -12.17
C GLY A 181 13.77 -7.42 -13.08
N HIS A 182 12.68 -6.76 -12.67
CA HIS A 182 11.98 -5.78 -13.50
C HIS A 182 12.05 -4.36 -12.90
N PRO A 183 12.41 -3.32 -13.69
CA PRO A 183 12.56 -1.95 -13.18
C PRO A 183 11.24 -1.33 -12.68
N ASN A 184 10.10 -1.74 -13.24
CA ASN A 184 8.75 -1.25 -12.89
C ASN A 184 8.19 -1.83 -11.58
N ILE A 185 9.00 -2.54 -10.77
CA ILE A 185 8.58 -3.07 -9.48
C ILE A 185 9.17 -2.21 -8.36
N ARG A 186 8.30 -1.66 -7.54
CA ARG A 186 8.60 -0.87 -6.35
C ARG A 186 8.11 -1.61 -5.09
N ALA A 187 8.33 -1.03 -3.93
CA ALA A 187 8.01 -1.63 -2.63
C ALA A 187 7.12 -0.74 -1.77
N THR A 188 6.28 -1.39 -0.95
CA THR A 188 5.56 -0.78 0.18
C THR A 188 6.19 -1.20 1.49
N PHE A 189 6.22 -0.29 2.46
CA PHE A 189 6.49 -0.59 3.87
C PHE A 189 5.21 -0.30 4.66
N ASP A 190 4.58 -1.34 5.21
CA ASP A 190 3.42 -1.20 6.09
C ASP A 190 3.86 -1.28 7.55
N THR A 191 3.56 -0.23 8.32
CA THR A 191 3.96 -0.10 9.73
C THR A 191 3.29 -1.13 10.63
N TYR A 192 2.04 -1.55 10.32
CA TYR A 192 1.32 -2.59 11.04
C TYR A 192 1.94 -3.98 10.80
N HIS A 193 2.19 -4.33 9.53
CA HIS A 193 2.78 -5.62 9.22
C HIS A 193 4.22 -5.74 9.73
N ALA A 194 4.95 -4.63 9.80
CA ALA A 194 6.31 -4.60 10.32
C ALA A 194 6.40 -4.96 11.81
N VAL A 195 5.39 -4.67 12.63
CA VAL A 195 5.44 -4.89 14.10
C VAL A 195 5.81 -6.32 14.49
N THR A 196 5.33 -7.31 13.76
CA THR A 196 5.61 -8.73 14.07
C THR A 196 6.80 -9.31 13.32
N GLU A 197 7.28 -8.63 12.29
CA GLU A 197 8.25 -9.19 11.33
C GLU A 197 9.62 -8.48 11.37
N VAL A 198 9.66 -7.24 11.82
CA VAL A 198 10.84 -6.37 11.75
C VAL A 198 11.33 -6.06 13.16
N ARG A 199 12.60 -6.30 13.43
CA ARG A 199 13.21 -5.96 14.72
C ARG A 199 13.68 -4.51 14.78
N ASP A 200 14.06 -3.95 13.64
CA ASP A 200 14.53 -2.58 13.47
C ASP A 200 13.86 -1.96 12.23
N TYR A 201 12.98 -1.00 12.46
CA TYR A 201 12.25 -0.30 11.39
C TYR A 201 13.19 0.49 10.48
N ALA A 202 14.26 1.08 11.04
CA ALA A 202 15.24 1.84 10.27
C ALA A 202 15.99 0.91 9.30
N GLU A 203 16.44 -0.26 9.76
CA GLU A 203 17.05 -1.25 8.89
C GLU A 203 16.10 -1.71 7.80
N GLY A 204 14.84 -2.00 8.16
CA GLY A 204 13.80 -2.40 7.21
C GLY A 204 13.59 -1.38 6.11
N LEU A 205 13.49 -0.10 6.45
CA LEU A 205 13.34 1.00 5.49
C LEU A 205 14.58 1.18 4.61
N ARG A 206 15.79 1.10 5.19
CA ARG A 206 17.05 1.20 4.42
C ARG A 206 17.21 0.06 3.42
N VAL A 207 16.78 -1.16 3.78
CA VAL A 207 16.80 -2.32 2.88
C VAL A 207 15.95 -2.08 1.65
N LEU A 208 14.78 -1.44 1.79
CA LEU A 208 13.92 -1.08 0.66
C LEU A 208 14.51 0.08 -0.16
N GLY A 209 15.16 1.04 0.52
CA GLY A 209 15.92 2.13 -0.08
C GLY A 209 15.19 2.80 -1.26
N PRO A 210 15.85 2.92 -2.43
CA PRO A 210 15.26 3.60 -3.59
C PRO A 210 14.09 2.84 -4.24
N ARG A 211 13.80 1.60 -3.81
CA ARG A 211 12.61 0.87 -4.26
C ARG A 211 11.36 1.24 -3.49
N LEU A 212 11.49 1.84 -2.30
CA LEU A 212 10.35 2.27 -1.50
C LEU A 212 9.56 3.37 -2.25
N ALA A 213 8.25 3.15 -2.46
CA ALA A 213 7.38 4.09 -3.13
C ALA A 213 6.15 4.45 -2.29
N LEU A 214 5.75 3.56 -1.39
CA LEU A 214 4.56 3.71 -0.56
C LEU A 214 4.88 3.29 0.88
N VAL A 215 4.38 4.04 1.84
CA VAL A 215 4.33 3.65 3.26
C VAL A 215 2.88 3.60 3.67
N HIS A 216 2.38 2.43 4.08
CA HIS A 216 1.10 2.32 4.75
C HIS A 216 1.28 2.66 6.24
N ALA A 217 0.59 3.72 6.66
CA ALA A 217 0.74 4.32 7.99
C ALA A 217 -0.47 4.06 8.86
N CYS A 218 -0.30 3.28 9.90
CA CYS A 218 -1.22 3.09 11.01
C CYS A 218 -0.44 2.57 12.22
N GLU A 219 -1.07 2.46 13.37
CA GLU A 219 -0.43 1.85 14.55
C GLU A 219 -0.36 0.33 14.46
N ASN A 220 0.31 -0.27 15.44
CA ASN A 220 0.48 -1.72 15.59
C ASN A 220 -0.85 -2.50 15.70
N ASP A 221 -1.93 -1.82 15.99
CA ASP A 221 -3.29 -2.35 16.10
C ASP A 221 -4.23 -1.90 14.97
N ARG A 222 -3.71 -1.20 13.95
CA ARG A 222 -4.46 -0.51 12.89
C ARG A 222 -5.15 0.78 13.37
N GLY A 223 -4.83 1.30 14.55
CA GLY A 223 -5.31 2.59 15.05
C GLY A 223 -4.66 3.80 14.39
N VAL A 224 -5.11 4.99 14.80
CA VAL A 224 -4.55 6.28 14.34
C VAL A 224 -3.06 6.37 14.69
N PRO A 225 -2.18 6.77 13.75
CA PRO A 225 -0.76 6.96 14.03
C PRO A 225 -0.49 7.85 15.25
N GLY A 226 0.47 7.45 16.10
CA GLY A 226 1.00 8.26 17.20
C GLY A 226 0.61 7.79 18.61
N GLY A 227 -0.24 6.79 18.73
CA GLY A 227 -0.72 6.31 20.06
C GLY A 227 -0.22 4.93 20.48
N GLY A 228 0.49 4.21 19.62
CA GLY A 228 0.84 2.81 19.81
C GLY A 228 2.35 2.53 19.90
N LEU A 229 2.76 1.44 19.25
CA LEU A 229 4.14 0.91 19.36
C LEU A 229 5.01 1.26 18.14
N VAL A 230 4.47 1.86 17.08
CA VAL A 230 5.25 2.21 15.90
C VAL A 230 6.26 3.29 16.26
N PRO A 231 7.56 3.09 16.00
CA PRO A 231 8.62 4.04 16.36
C PRO A 231 8.69 5.20 15.35
N TRP A 232 7.68 6.06 15.31
CA TRP A 232 7.50 7.11 14.31
C TRP A 232 8.69 8.04 14.14
N GLU A 233 9.37 8.41 15.25
CA GLU A 233 10.60 9.20 15.17
C GLU A 233 11.66 8.50 14.32
N MET A 234 11.89 7.21 14.57
CA MET A 234 12.83 6.40 13.81
C MET A 234 12.40 6.30 12.34
N VAL A 235 11.10 6.05 12.10
CA VAL A 235 10.54 5.96 10.74
C VAL A 235 10.84 7.25 9.96
N PHE A 236 10.44 8.42 10.47
CA PHE A 236 10.62 9.69 9.74
C PHE A 236 12.08 10.08 9.57
N ARG A 237 12.94 9.86 10.57
CA ARG A 237 14.39 10.07 10.42
C ARG A 237 14.98 9.23 9.31
N THR A 238 14.57 7.96 9.24
CA THR A 238 15.09 7.04 8.21
C THR A 238 14.54 7.36 6.83
N LEU A 239 13.26 7.72 6.71
CA LEU A 239 12.68 8.17 5.44
C LEU A 239 13.43 9.39 4.89
N ALA A 240 13.76 10.36 5.76
CA ALA A 240 14.58 11.52 5.37
C ALA A 240 16.02 11.12 5.00
N GLU A 241 16.63 10.19 5.74
CA GLU A 241 17.99 9.67 5.49
C GLU A 241 18.10 9.01 4.11
N ILE A 242 17.12 8.19 3.73
CA ILE A 242 17.10 7.48 2.43
C ILE A 242 16.58 8.35 1.28
N GLY A 243 16.17 9.60 1.55
CA GLY A 243 15.65 10.51 0.52
C GLY A 243 14.32 10.05 -0.06
N PHE A 244 13.42 9.51 0.79
CA PHE A 244 12.11 9.05 0.35
C PHE A 244 11.27 10.20 -0.23
N ASP A 245 10.77 10.02 -1.45
CA ASP A 245 9.97 10.99 -2.21
C ASP A 245 8.58 10.43 -2.64
N GLY A 246 8.19 9.31 -2.02
CA GLY A 246 6.93 8.62 -2.32
C GLY A 246 5.72 9.14 -1.55
N THR A 247 4.77 8.26 -1.30
CA THR A 247 3.52 8.56 -0.62
C THR A 247 3.44 7.86 0.74
N ILE A 248 2.92 8.56 1.75
CA ILE A 248 2.51 7.98 3.03
C ILE A 248 0.98 7.93 3.04
N GLY A 249 0.41 6.72 2.96
CA GLY A 249 -1.03 6.47 2.92
C GLY A 249 -1.53 5.95 4.27
N LEU A 250 -2.57 6.57 4.81
CA LEU A 250 -3.29 6.06 5.98
C LEU A 250 -4.10 4.82 5.58
N GLU A 251 -3.94 3.71 6.31
CA GLU A 251 -4.65 2.47 6.04
C GLU A 251 -5.21 1.86 7.32
N THR A 252 -6.52 1.68 7.35
CA THR A 252 -7.25 0.88 8.33
C THR A 252 -8.62 0.49 7.78
N TYR A 253 -9.42 -0.18 8.60
CA TYR A 253 -10.77 -0.63 8.26
C TYR A 253 -11.79 0.08 9.12
N ASN A 254 -12.76 0.75 8.49
CA ASN A 254 -13.81 1.49 9.20
C ASN A 254 -14.74 0.52 9.94
N SER A 255 -14.79 0.64 11.27
CA SER A 255 -15.57 -0.23 12.15
C SER A 255 -17.07 0.11 12.18
N SER A 256 -17.50 1.23 11.61
CA SER A 256 -18.93 1.59 11.48
C SER A 256 -19.61 0.95 10.26
N LEU A 257 -18.87 0.26 9.41
CA LEU A 257 -19.38 -0.36 8.19
C LEU A 257 -19.84 -1.82 8.42
N GLY A 258 -20.74 -2.04 9.38
CA GLY A 258 -21.19 -3.38 9.76
C GLY A 258 -20.04 -4.24 10.28
N ASP A 259 -19.92 -5.47 9.80
CA ASP A 259 -18.89 -6.42 10.24
C ASP A 259 -17.56 -6.28 9.48
N PHE A 260 -17.40 -5.26 8.65
CA PHE A 260 -16.26 -5.14 7.73
C PHE A 260 -14.88 -5.19 8.43
N ALA A 261 -14.69 -4.43 9.51
CA ALA A 261 -13.44 -4.45 10.26
C ALA A 261 -13.23 -5.79 10.98
N PHE A 262 -14.29 -6.39 11.51
CA PHE A 262 -14.23 -7.70 12.18
C PHE A 262 -13.86 -8.83 11.22
N GLU A 263 -14.39 -8.83 9.99
CA GLU A 263 -14.03 -9.77 8.94
C GLU A 263 -12.53 -9.68 8.56
N ARG A 264 -11.90 -8.53 8.81
CA ARG A 264 -10.47 -8.30 8.60
C ARG A 264 -9.60 -8.60 9.85
N GLY A 265 -10.22 -9.05 10.94
CA GLY A 265 -9.55 -9.39 12.19
C GLY A 265 -9.32 -8.21 13.12
N ILE A 266 -10.00 -7.09 12.91
CA ILE A 266 -9.97 -5.92 13.80
C ILE A 266 -11.23 -5.96 14.67
N PHE A 267 -11.06 -6.37 15.94
CA PHE A 267 -12.16 -6.60 16.88
C PHE A 267 -12.40 -5.43 17.86
N GLN A 268 -11.84 -4.26 17.54
CA GLN A 268 -11.99 -3.03 18.31
C GLN A 268 -12.45 -1.90 17.40
N ASP A 269 -13.14 -0.91 17.96
CA ASP A 269 -13.58 0.29 17.24
C ASP A 269 -12.44 1.31 17.07
N LEU A 270 -11.46 0.96 16.26
CA LEU A 270 -10.27 1.78 16.03
C LEU A 270 -10.49 2.89 14.99
N CYS A 271 -11.47 2.70 14.12
CA CYS A 271 -11.85 3.68 13.10
C CYS A 271 -13.38 3.73 12.95
N PRO A 272 -14.13 4.28 13.94
CA PRO A 272 -15.57 4.46 13.82
C PRO A 272 -15.95 5.60 12.88
N ASP A 273 -15.01 6.50 12.55
CA ASP A 273 -15.18 7.64 11.65
C ASP A 273 -13.90 7.86 10.83
N GLY A 274 -13.98 7.57 9.53
CA GLY A 274 -12.87 7.70 8.61
C GLY A 274 -12.36 9.14 8.45
N ARG A 275 -13.26 10.14 8.48
CA ARG A 275 -12.87 11.55 8.44
C ARG A 275 -11.98 11.90 9.64
N SER A 276 -12.43 11.60 10.84
CA SER A 276 -11.67 11.86 12.08
C SER A 276 -10.34 11.12 12.10
N PHE A 277 -10.31 9.88 11.57
CA PHE A 277 -9.07 9.10 11.46
C PHE A 277 -8.05 9.81 10.55
N VAL A 278 -8.48 10.27 9.36
CA VAL A 278 -7.61 10.98 8.41
C VAL A 278 -7.14 12.31 8.99
N GLU A 279 -8.02 13.12 9.60
CA GLU A 279 -7.65 14.39 10.20
C GLU A 279 -6.56 14.22 11.27
N LYS A 280 -6.77 13.31 12.22
CA LYS A 280 -5.81 13.04 13.31
C LYS A 280 -4.51 12.42 12.79
N GLY A 281 -4.62 11.41 11.92
CA GLY A 281 -3.46 10.71 11.37
C GLY A 281 -2.59 11.63 10.53
N THR A 282 -3.18 12.42 9.62
CA THR A 282 -2.45 13.36 8.78
C THR A 282 -1.80 14.47 9.61
N ALA A 283 -2.51 15.01 10.60
CA ALA A 283 -1.95 16.02 11.50
C ALA A 283 -0.72 15.50 12.26
N PHE A 284 -0.79 14.27 12.79
CA PHE A 284 0.35 13.63 13.45
C PHE A 284 1.52 13.41 12.49
N LEU A 285 1.29 12.80 11.32
CA LEU A 285 2.34 12.50 10.35
C LEU A 285 3.04 13.77 9.85
N ARG A 286 2.30 14.84 9.57
CA ARG A 286 2.86 16.16 9.19
C ARG A 286 3.67 16.80 10.33
N ALA A 287 3.24 16.63 11.58
CA ALA A 287 4.01 17.10 12.73
C ALA A 287 5.35 16.34 12.86
N MET A 288 5.36 15.04 12.59
CA MET A 288 6.58 14.23 12.56
C MET A 288 7.49 14.63 11.40
N GLU A 289 6.94 14.84 10.20
CA GLU A 289 7.68 15.37 9.04
C GLU A 289 8.36 16.71 9.37
N ALA A 290 7.61 17.67 9.89
CA ALA A 290 8.15 18.99 10.26
C ALA A 290 9.26 18.89 11.30
N ARG A 291 9.14 17.97 12.26
CA ARG A 291 10.11 17.78 13.34
C ARG A 291 11.41 17.13 12.86
N PHE A 292 11.34 16.13 11.98
CA PHE A 292 12.49 15.27 11.67
C PHE A 292 13.06 15.47 10.26
N CYS A 293 12.26 16.00 9.32
CA CYS A 293 12.70 16.20 7.94
C CYS A 293 13.02 17.65 7.63
N GLY A 294 12.41 18.62 8.34
CA GLY A 294 12.77 20.04 8.24
C GLY A 294 14.12 20.41 8.86
N ALA A 295 14.70 19.53 9.70
CA ALA A 295 15.95 19.80 10.45
C ALA A 295 17.23 19.38 9.72
N THR A 296 17.17 18.66 8.61
CA THR A 296 18.37 18.21 7.86
C THR A 296 19.12 19.33 7.12
N SER A 297 18.60 20.57 7.14
CA SER A 297 19.32 21.75 6.62
C SER A 297 20.37 22.33 7.59
N ARG A 298 20.61 21.70 8.75
CA ARG A 298 21.62 22.11 9.73
C ARG A 298 22.65 20.99 9.95
N ARG A 299 23.44 20.66 8.93
CA ARG A 299 24.78 20.13 9.17
C ARG A 299 25.80 21.20 8.81
N PRO A 300 26.82 21.41 9.70
CA PRO A 300 27.83 22.43 9.55
C PRO A 300 28.72 22.24 8.32
#